data_e7ee33c9630d634fefa8b3f03b976d73
#
_entry.id   e7ee33c9630d634fefa8b3f03b976d73
#
_cell.length_a   1.000
_cell.length_b   1.000
_cell.length_c   1.000
_cell.angle_alpha   90.00
_cell.angle_beta   90.00
_cell.angle_gamma   90.00
#
_symmetry.space_group_name_H-M   'P 1'
#
loop_
_entity.id
_entity.type
_entity.pdbx_description
1 polymer ?
#
loop_
_entity_poly.entity_id
_entity_poly.type
_entity_poly.pdbx_seq_one_letter_code
_entity_poly.pdbx_strand_id
1 'polypeptide(L)'
;MQSILDTPRRRAERLRTLAVIVLCLMLFVLAGVAPAQAVRLKDIANFSGVRNNELVGYGLVVGLSGTGDGTTSEFTIRSLTNMLEKMGVSVNPATMKPKNTAAVMVTARMPSSARPGSPLDITVSSMGDAKSLLGGVLLLTPLRGLDGRVYAVGQGSLTLGGYSAEGQAATAQKNITTVARIPNGAIIEREVPFQFNKQEGMTINLSGTPDFGTAMQVVGRINGSMGGQYAKAMDGATIQMTIPPKFQNNIVPLMASLENLDISPDSRARVVVDEKTGTVVLGGNVRLTKVAVAHGNLQIVVSETPNVSQPGPFSSGQTVTTPETNLNVKEQNNRLLLMEGATLQELVDGLNSVGATPRDLISILRTLKTAGSLHADLEVI
;
A
#
# COMPACT_ATOMS: atom_id res chain seq x y z
N MET A 1 -1.90 -77.49 -23.21
CA MET A 1 -0.51 -76.91 -23.18
C MET A 1 -0.33 -76.06 -24.41
N GLN A 2 -0.58 -74.78 -24.31
CA GLN A 2 -0.23 -73.79 -25.33
C GLN A 2 0.43 -72.62 -24.61
N SER A 3 1.75 -72.53 -24.71
CA SER A 3 2.59 -71.47 -24.20
C SER A 3 2.41 -70.25 -25.12
N ILE A 4 1.84 -69.13 -24.56
CA ILE A 4 1.68 -67.89 -25.24
C ILE A 4 3.07 -67.25 -25.26
N LEU A 5 3.75 -67.27 -26.40
CA LEU A 5 4.97 -66.51 -26.70
C LEU A 5 4.61 -65.01 -26.81
N ASP A 6 4.92 -64.27 -25.76
CA ASP A 6 4.79 -62.83 -25.73
C ASP A 6 5.90 -62.24 -26.62
N THR A 7 5.57 -61.81 -27.83
CA THR A 7 6.52 -61.31 -28.83
C THR A 7 7.18 -60.02 -28.37
N PRO A 8 8.50 -59.84 -28.59
CA PRO A 8 9.27 -58.68 -28.10
C PRO A 8 8.71 -57.32 -28.58
N ARG A 9 7.93 -57.30 -29.65
CA ARG A 9 7.21 -56.12 -30.16
C ARG A 9 6.12 -55.62 -29.20
N ARG A 10 5.33 -56.51 -28.62
CA ARG A 10 4.26 -56.15 -27.66
C ARG A 10 4.82 -55.62 -26.34
N ARG A 11 6.00 -56.07 -25.89
CA ARG A 11 6.70 -55.51 -24.72
C ARG A 11 7.22 -54.09 -24.99
N ALA A 12 7.75 -53.82 -26.18
CA ALA A 12 8.22 -52.50 -26.57
C ALA A 12 7.08 -51.46 -26.69
N GLU A 13 5.92 -51.89 -27.19
CA GLU A 13 4.73 -51.01 -27.28
C GLU A 13 4.15 -50.71 -25.89
N ARG A 14 4.08 -51.69 -24.99
CA ARG A 14 3.67 -51.44 -23.59
C ARG A 14 4.62 -50.52 -22.83
N LEU A 15 5.92 -50.64 -23.03
CA LEU A 15 6.92 -49.74 -22.46
C LEU A 15 6.80 -48.31 -23.00
N ARG A 16 6.51 -48.14 -24.29
CA ARG A 16 6.28 -46.80 -24.89
C ARG A 16 4.99 -46.15 -24.38
N THR A 17 3.89 -46.93 -24.27
CA THR A 17 2.63 -46.42 -23.71
C THR A 17 2.77 -46.07 -22.23
N LEU A 18 3.50 -46.85 -21.44
CA LEU A 18 3.79 -46.53 -20.04
C LEU A 18 4.64 -45.27 -19.90
N ALA A 19 5.66 -45.11 -20.74
CA ALA A 19 6.50 -43.89 -20.75
C ALA A 19 5.71 -42.62 -21.13
N VAL A 20 4.79 -42.72 -22.10
CA VAL A 20 3.91 -41.61 -22.49
C VAL A 20 2.93 -41.26 -21.36
N ILE A 21 2.34 -42.26 -20.68
CA ILE A 21 1.44 -42.03 -19.54
C ILE A 21 2.19 -41.36 -18.38
N VAL A 22 3.40 -41.80 -18.05
CA VAL A 22 4.25 -41.20 -17.00
C VAL A 22 4.64 -39.76 -17.37
N LEU A 23 4.97 -39.52 -18.65
CA LEU A 23 5.30 -38.18 -19.14
C LEU A 23 4.09 -37.26 -19.08
N CYS A 24 2.89 -37.72 -19.48
CA CYS A 24 1.66 -36.93 -19.36
C CYS A 24 1.28 -36.70 -17.89
N LEU A 25 1.48 -37.63 -17.00
CA LEU A 25 1.25 -37.47 -15.55
C LEU A 25 2.23 -36.44 -14.95
N MET A 26 3.49 -36.49 -15.38
CA MET A 26 4.51 -35.53 -14.95
C MET A 26 4.21 -34.10 -15.46
N LEU A 27 3.74 -33.98 -16.70
CA LEU A 27 3.28 -32.70 -17.28
C LEU A 27 2.02 -32.17 -16.57
N PHE A 28 1.10 -33.02 -16.16
CA PHE A 28 -0.11 -32.65 -15.45
C PHE A 28 0.20 -32.16 -14.01
N VAL A 29 1.17 -32.77 -13.34
CA VAL A 29 1.65 -32.32 -12.01
C VAL A 29 2.36 -30.96 -12.11
N LEU A 30 3.11 -30.68 -13.19
CA LEU A 30 3.74 -29.38 -13.41
C LEU A 30 2.75 -28.26 -13.77
N ALA A 31 1.62 -28.57 -14.40
CA ALA A 31 0.60 -27.59 -14.81
C ALA A 31 -0.29 -27.11 -13.66
N GLY A 32 -0.30 -27.80 -12.50
CA GLY A 32 -1.20 -27.51 -11.37
C GLY A 32 -0.69 -26.52 -10.33
N VAL A 33 0.52 -25.97 -10.46
CA VAL A 33 1.07 -24.98 -9.50
C VAL A 33 0.71 -23.57 -9.98
N ALA A 34 -0.51 -23.12 -9.65
CA ALA A 34 -0.81 -21.70 -9.73
C ALA A 34 0.17 -20.96 -8.80
N PRO A 35 0.88 -19.90 -9.26
CA PRO A 35 1.75 -19.11 -8.40
C PRO A 35 0.88 -18.48 -7.30
N ALA A 36 1.04 -18.94 -6.06
CA ALA A 36 0.52 -18.23 -4.92
C ALA A 36 1.13 -16.82 -4.97
N GLN A 37 0.31 -15.77 -4.95
CA GLN A 37 0.79 -14.38 -4.88
C GLN A 37 1.40 -14.18 -3.49
N ALA A 38 2.66 -14.53 -3.37
CA ALA A 38 3.43 -14.30 -2.16
C ALA A 38 3.92 -12.85 -2.16
N VAL A 39 3.68 -12.16 -1.05
CA VAL A 39 4.14 -10.80 -0.80
C VAL A 39 5.30 -10.88 0.18
N ARG A 40 6.33 -10.06 0.00
CA ARG A 40 7.47 -10.07 0.93
C ARG A 40 7.10 -9.41 2.25
N LEU A 41 7.67 -9.90 3.34
CA LEU A 41 7.39 -9.36 4.67
C LEU A 41 7.61 -7.84 4.75
N LYS A 42 8.63 -7.29 4.09
CA LYS A 42 8.90 -5.85 4.04
C LYS A 42 7.79 -5.01 3.40
N ASP A 43 6.95 -5.61 2.57
CA ASP A 43 5.87 -4.91 1.86
C ASP A 43 4.60 -4.83 2.74
N ILE A 44 4.51 -5.68 3.79
CA ILE A 44 3.36 -5.78 4.69
C ILE A 44 3.68 -5.55 6.17
N ALA A 45 4.94 -5.28 6.52
CA ALA A 45 5.34 -5.10 7.91
C ALA A 45 6.36 -3.98 8.10
N ASN A 46 6.34 -3.37 9.28
CA ASN A 46 7.32 -2.40 9.73
C ASN A 46 8.03 -2.91 10.99
N PHE A 47 9.34 -2.71 11.06
CA PHE A 47 10.13 -3.09 12.21
C PHE A 47 10.20 -1.93 13.21
N SER A 48 9.91 -2.19 14.49
CA SER A 48 10.01 -1.18 15.54
C SER A 48 11.44 -0.67 15.67
N GLY A 49 11.57 0.65 15.85
CA GLY A 49 12.87 1.32 15.89
C GLY A 49 13.41 1.76 14.53
N VAL A 50 12.87 1.22 13.42
CA VAL A 50 13.20 1.66 12.05
C VAL A 50 12.08 2.60 11.57
N ARG A 51 12.00 3.79 12.14
CA ARG A 51 11.02 4.81 11.72
C ARG A 51 11.70 6.09 11.30
N ASN A 52 11.11 6.79 10.39
CA ASN A 52 11.53 8.15 10.06
C ASN A 52 11.22 9.09 11.24
N ASN A 53 12.09 10.05 11.46
CA ASN A 53 11.90 11.10 12.45
C ASN A 53 11.57 12.40 11.73
N GLU A 54 10.44 13.00 12.06
CA GLU A 54 10.05 14.28 11.48
C GLU A 54 10.85 15.40 12.15
N LEU A 55 11.46 16.23 11.31
CA LEU A 55 12.21 17.43 11.73
C LEU A 55 11.48 18.66 11.28
N VAL A 56 11.53 19.68 12.11
CA VAL A 56 10.89 20.96 11.88
C VAL A 56 11.88 22.10 12.19
N GLY A 57 11.86 23.14 11.36
CA GLY A 57 12.67 24.33 11.56
C GLY A 57 11.93 25.59 11.13
N TYR A 58 12.27 26.70 11.76
CA TYR A 58 11.86 28.04 11.34
C TYR A 58 13.02 28.69 10.62
N GLY A 59 12.77 29.21 9.42
CA GLY A 59 13.79 29.84 8.58
C GLY A 59 13.31 31.09 7.85
N LEU A 60 14.24 31.74 7.16
CA LEU A 60 13.97 32.83 6.26
C LEU A 60 14.40 32.49 4.84
N VAL A 61 13.56 32.83 3.89
CA VAL A 61 13.85 32.78 2.46
C VAL A 61 14.10 34.22 2.01
N VAL A 62 15.17 34.42 1.26
CA VAL A 62 15.57 35.73 0.70
C VAL A 62 15.68 35.68 -0.82
N GLY A 63 15.77 36.81 -1.48
CA GLY A 63 15.92 36.91 -2.94
C GLY A 63 14.59 36.85 -3.70
N LEU A 64 13.45 37.02 -3.02
CA LEU A 64 12.14 37.03 -3.66
C LEU A 64 11.94 38.39 -4.38
N SER A 65 11.45 38.32 -5.63
CA SER A 65 11.23 39.54 -6.47
C SER A 65 9.92 40.27 -6.10
N GLY A 66 9.83 40.79 -4.87
CA GLY A 66 8.66 41.50 -4.39
C GLY A 66 7.47 40.60 -4.00
N THR A 67 7.63 39.29 -4.04
CA THR A 67 6.59 38.29 -3.70
C THR A 67 6.68 37.77 -2.27
N GLY A 68 7.63 38.26 -1.48
CA GLY A 68 7.82 37.92 -0.07
C GLY A 68 6.74 38.52 0.83
N ASP A 69 6.99 38.45 2.14
CA ASP A 69 6.06 38.89 3.18
C ASP A 69 5.84 40.40 3.15
N GLY A 70 4.66 40.84 3.49
CA GLY A 70 4.29 42.22 3.63
C GLY A 70 4.78 42.84 4.94
N THR A 71 4.50 44.11 5.11
CA THR A 71 4.81 44.86 6.35
C THR A 71 3.92 44.49 7.52
N THR A 72 2.86 43.72 7.28
CA THR A 72 1.94 43.19 8.29
C THR A 72 2.49 41.96 9.02
N SER A 73 3.48 41.29 8.44
CA SER A 73 4.13 40.10 9.01
C SER A 73 5.21 40.47 10.03
N GLU A 74 4.80 40.87 11.24
CA GLU A 74 5.71 41.33 12.31
C GLU A 74 6.79 40.28 12.64
N PHE A 75 6.46 39.01 12.64
CA PHE A 75 7.42 37.96 12.96
C PHE A 75 8.55 37.85 11.92
N THR A 76 8.28 38.14 10.65
CA THR A 76 9.30 38.20 9.59
C THR A 76 10.23 39.39 9.81
N ILE A 77 9.67 40.57 10.13
CA ILE A 77 10.46 41.78 10.44
C ILE A 77 11.35 41.53 11.66
N ARG A 78 10.80 41.01 12.75
CA ARG A 78 11.56 40.71 13.97
C ARG A 78 12.68 39.69 13.72
N SER A 79 12.39 38.62 12.96
CA SER A 79 13.39 37.60 12.65
C SER A 79 14.52 38.13 11.77
N LEU A 80 14.18 38.96 10.79
CA LEU A 80 15.18 39.63 9.94
C LEU A 80 16.03 40.61 10.73
N THR A 81 15.41 41.43 11.61
CA THR A 81 16.14 42.34 12.51
C THR A 81 17.10 41.56 13.42
N ASN A 82 16.65 40.55 14.11
CA ASN A 82 17.47 39.73 14.99
C ASN A 82 18.64 39.06 14.25
N MET A 83 18.40 38.65 13.01
CA MET A 83 19.45 38.07 12.18
C MET A 83 20.52 39.11 11.81
N LEU A 84 20.10 40.32 11.37
CA LEU A 84 21.01 41.39 11.01
C LEU A 84 21.80 41.88 12.21
N GLU A 85 21.16 42.00 13.38
CA GLU A 85 21.84 42.37 14.65
C GLU A 85 22.92 41.36 15.02
N LYS A 86 22.64 40.04 14.88
CA LYS A 86 23.65 39.00 15.09
C LYS A 86 24.81 39.07 14.11
N MET A 87 24.60 39.67 12.92
CA MET A 87 25.64 39.91 11.91
C MET A 87 26.33 41.27 12.14
N GLY A 88 26.00 42.01 13.21
CA GLY A 88 26.58 43.33 13.53
C GLY A 88 25.93 44.50 12.82
N VAL A 89 24.79 44.32 12.16
CA VAL A 89 24.05 45.37 11.45
C VAL A 89 22.83 45.75 12.28
N SER A 90 22.81 46.97 12.84
CA SER A 90 21.66 47.50 13.57
C SER A 90 20.69 48.20 12.61
N VAL A 91 19.43 47.77 12.62
CA VAL A 91 18.37 48.33 11.77
C VAL A 91 17.13 48.65 12.58
N ASN A 92 16.38 49.69 12.16
CA ASN A 92 15.13 50.03 12.80
C ASN A 92 13.98 49.13 12.23
N PRO A 93 13.33 48.29 13.03
CA PRO A 93 12.24 47.41 12.57
C PRO A 93 11.09 48.17 11.90
N ALA A 94 10.78 49.40 12.37
CA ALA A 94 9.66 50.17 11.86
C ALA A 94 9.82 50.65 10.40
N THR A 95 11.05 50.68 9.89
CA THR A 95 11.35 51.13 8.52
C THR A 95 11.57 49.98 7.55
N MET A 96 11.57 48.73 8.05
CA MET A 96 11.83 47.56 7.22
C MET A 96 10.63 47.16 6.34
N LYS A 97 10.91 46.80 5.10
CA LYS A 97 9.92 46.33 4.14
C LYS A 97 10.38 44.98 3.59
N PRO A 98 9.94 43.85 4.18
CA PRO A 98 10.48 42.52 3.85
C PRO A 98 9.92 41.93 2.54
N LYS A 99 9.64 42.77 1.53
CA LYS A 99 9.05 42.33 0.25
C LYS A 99 9.84 41.25 -0.49
N ASN A 100 11.15 41.17 -0.27
CA ASN A 100 12.05 40.20 -0.89
C ASN A 100 12.43 39.08 0.07
N THR A 101 11.76 39.00 1.23
CA THR A 101 12.02 37.98 2.26
C THR A 101 10.72 37.39 2.72
N ALA A 102 10.71 36.08 3.04
CA ALA A 102 9.56 35.41 3.62
C ALA A 102 10.00 34.54 4.80
N ALA A 103 9.20 34.52 5.85
CA ALA A 103 9.35 33.57 6.93
C ALA A 103 8.72 32.22 6.53
N VAL A 104 9.45 31.17 6.80
CA VAL A 104 9.08 29.84 6.33
C VAL A 104 9.19 28.79 7.43
N MET A 105 8.31 27.80 7.36
CA MET A 105 8.45 26.53 8.05
C MET A 105 9.18 25.57 7.13
N VAL A 106 10.22 24.94 7.66
CA VAL A 106 11.00 23.91 6.96
C VAL A 106 10.74 22.58 7.62
N THR A 107 10.34 21.60 6.85
CA THR A 107 10.10 20.23 7.32
C THR A 107 10.99 19.25 6.58
N ALA A 108 11.44 18.21 7.29
CA ALA A 108 12.24 17.15 6.73
C ALA A 108 11.91 15.81 7.39
N ARG A 109 12.06 14.74 6.64
CA ARG A 109 11.85 13.39 7.13
C ARG A 109 13.18 12.66 7.19
N MET A 110 13.75 12.58 8.38
CA MET A 110 15.06 11.95 8.63
C MET A 110 14.91 10.44 8.82
N PRO A 111 15.51 9.62 7.96
CA PRO A 111 15.53 8.16 8.15
C PRO A 111 16.25 7.77 9.45
N SER A 112 15.85 6.65 10.04
CA SER A 112 16.52 6.09 11.24
C SER A 112 18.00 5.69 10.98
N SER A 113 18.33 5.39 9.71
CA SER A 113 19.69 5.05 9.26
C SER A 113 20.56 6.25 8.91
N ALA A 114 20.04 7.47 9.11
CA ALA A 114 20.73 8.70 8.77
C ALA A 114 22.01 8.91 9.60
N ARG A 115 23.10 9.28 8.94
CA ARG A 115 24.39 9.53 9.57
C ARG A 115 24.80 11.00 9.42
N PRO A 116 25.58 11.54 10.34
CA PRO A 116 26.15 12.88 10.18
C PRO A 116 26.85 13.04 8.81
N GLY A 117 26.61 14.17 8.14
CA GLY A 117 27.08 14.44 6.79
C GLY A 117 26.18 13.92 5.66
N SER A 118 25.17 13.09 5.94
CA SER A 118 24.23 12.64 4.90
C SER A 118 23.29 13.78 4.48
N PRO A 119 23.00 13.90 3.15
CA PRO A 119 22.04 14.87 2.65
C PRO A 119 20.60 14.43 2.94
N LEU A 120 19.70 15.42 3.03
CA LEU A 120 18.29 15.24 3.31
C LEU A 120 17.44 16.23 2.49
N ASP A 121 16.38 15.72 1.88
CA ASP A 121 15.40 16.57 1.21
C ASP A 121 14.58 17.35 2.21
N ILE A 122 14.34 18.62 1.91
CA ILE A 122 13.51 19.48 2.75
C ILE A 122 12.36 20.09 1.96
N THR A 123 11.27 20.31 2.67
CA THR A 123 10.11 21.04 2.17
C THR A 123 10.02 22.36 2.91
N VAL A 124 9.85 23.46 2.17
CA VAL A 124 9.80 24.83 2.66
C VAL A 124 8.43 25.39 2.37
N SER A 125 7.71 25.85 3.39
CA SER A 125 6.36 26.38 3.30
C SER A 125 6.29 27.77 3.89
N SER A 126 5.68 28.73 3.18
CA SER A 126 5.49 30.09 3.70
C SER A 126 4.60 30.09 4.94
N MET A 127 4.96 30.86 5.94
CA MET A 127 4.18 31.08 7.17
C MET A 127 3.47 32.44 7.18
N GLY A 128 3.96 33.39 6.39
CA GLY A 128 3.43 34.72 6.29
C GLY A 128 2.46 34.91 5.13
N ASP A 129 2.44 36.12 4.62
CA ASP A 129 1.59 36.57 3.52
C ASP A 129 2.33 36.61 2.16
N ALA A 130 3.46 35.92 2.05
CA ALA A 130 4.21 35.81 0.82
C ALA A 130 3.36 35.15 -0.29
N LYS A 131 3.32 35.76 -1.45
CA LYS A 131 2.55 35.32 -2.62
C LYS A 131 3.24 34.20 -3.38
N SER A 132 4.58 34.18 -3.38
CA SER A 132 5.38 33.16 -4.05
C SER A 132 6.79 33.08 -3.45
N LEU A 133 7.31 31.88 -3.38
CA LEU A 133 8.69 31.57 -2.98
C LEU A 133 9.63 31.37 -4.19
N LEU A 134 9.15 31.65 -5.40
CA LEU A 134 9.90 31.44 -6.64
C LEU A 134 11.19 32.25 -6.67
N GLY A 135 12.30 31.60 -7.00
CA GLY A 135 13.64 32.21 -7.10
C GLY A 135 14.30 32.51 -5.76
N GLY A 136 13.63 32.19 -4.64
CA GLY A 136 14.17 32.43 -3.31
C GLY A 136 15.25 31.42 -2.92
N VAL A 137 16.05 31.82 -1.93
CA VAL A 137 17.09 31.00 -1.30
C VAL A 137 16.80 30.90 0.19
N LEU A 138 16.73 29.70 0.71
CA LEU A 138 16.60 29.42 2.14
C LEU A 138 17.93 29.71 2.83
N LEU A 139 17.90 30.55 3.84
CA LEU A 139 19.04 30.80 4.72
C LEU A 139 19.27 29.63 5.67
N LEU A 140 20.47 29.60 6.27
CA LEU A 140 20.87 28.54 7.21
C LEU A 140 19.80 28.39 8.29
N THR A 141 19.16 27.21 8.32
CA THR A 141 17.99 26.91 9.15
C THR A 141 18.22 25.64 9.94
N PRO A 142 18.26 25.70 11.29
CA PRO A 142 18.36 24.51 12.12
C PRO A 142 17.03 23.75 12.14
N LEU A 143 17.10 22.44 11.84
CA LEU A 143 15.97 21.52 11.89
C LEU A 143 16.02 20.71 13.19
N ARG A 144 14.94 20.79 13.95
CA ARG A 144 14.81 20.19 15.28
C ARG A 144 13.86 19.00 15.27
N GLY A 145 14.20 18.02 16.08
CA GLY A 145 13.29 16.92 16.42
C GLY A 145 12.26 17.34 17.47
N LEU A 146 11.37 16.42 17.80
CA LEU A 146 10.34 16.64 18.84
C LEU A 146 10.94 16.88 20.24
N ASP A 147 12.18 16.42 20.49
CA ASP A 147 12.94 16.65 21.70
C ASP A 147 13.59 18.04 21.79
N GLY A 148 13.37 18.90 20.77
CA GLY A 148 13.92 20.24 20.66
C GLY A 148 15.40 20.31 20.23
N ARG A 149 16.08 19.20 20.07
CA ARG A 149 17.48 19.17 19.63
C ARG A 149 17.61 19.36 18.13
N VAL A 150 18.70 20.00 17.71
CA VAL A 150 19.03 20.15 16.28
C VAL A 150 19.66 18.87 15.77
N TYR A 151 19.08 18.31 14.69
CA TYR A 151 19.54 17.10 14.01
C TYR A 151 20.08 17.35 12.61
N ALA A 152 19.56 18.38 11.93
CA ALA A 152 20.04 18.75 10.60
C ALA A 152 20.04 20.27 10.44
N VAL A 153 20.75 20.74 9.42
CA VAL A 153 20.80 22.14 9.04
C VAL A 153 20.49 22.26 7.56
N GLY A 154 19.47 23.05 7.24
CA GLY A 154 18.99 23.26 5.88
C GLY A 154 19.37 24.60 5.30
N GLN A 155 19.75 24.63 4.01
CA GLN A 155 19.92 25.83 3.21
C GLN A 155 19.89 25.50 1.72
N GLY A 156 19.61 26.46 0.85
CA GLY A 156 19.72 26.27 -0.58
C GLY A 156 18.65 26.98 -1.40
N SER A 157 18.78 26.88 -2.71
CA SER A 157 17.83 27.48 -3.65
C SER A 157 16.55 26.68 -3.74
N LEU A 158 15.42 27.35 -3.73
CA LEU A 158 14.09 26.76 -3.75
C LEU A 158 13.72 26.29 -5.16
N THR A 159 13.21 25.06 -5.26
CA THR A 159 12.63 24.51 -6.48
C THR A 159 11.11 24.43 -6.33
N LEU A 160 10.36 25.13 -7.18
CA LEU A 160 8.90 25.13 -7.21
C LEU A 160 8.39 24.36 -8.42
N GLY A 161 7.27 23.66 -8.24
CA GLY A 161 6.56 22.98 -9.32
C GLY A 161 5.47 23.83 -10.01
N GLY A 162 5.41 25.14 -9.72
CA GLY A 162 4.37 26.03 -10.20
C GLY A 162 4.86 27.44 -10.56
N TYR A 163 4.00 28.23 -11.22
CA TYR A 163 4.20 29.65 -11.45
C TYR A 163 2.96 30.47 -11.06
N SER A 164 3.19 31.69 -10.65
CA SER A 164 2.14 32.69 -10.44
C SER A 164 2.50 33.92 -11.27
N ALA A 165 1.57 34.41 -12.08
CA ALA A 165 1.68 35.68 -12.82
C ALA A 165 0.50 36.58 -12.43
N GLU A 166 0.81 37.78 -11.94
CA GLU A 166 -0.17 38.76 -11.52
C GLU A 166 -0.10 39.97 -12.50
N GLY A 167 -1.22 40.29 -13.16
CA GLY A 167 -1.39 41.50 -13.99
C GLY A 167 -2.45 42.43 -13.40
N GLN A 168 -2.50 43.70 -13.85
CA GLN A 168 -3.47 44.69 -13.33
C GLN A 168 -4.94 44.28 -13.50
N ALA A 169 -5.25 43.39 -14.43
CA ALA A 169 -6.62 42.96 -14.75
C ALA A 169 -6.88 41.45 -14.65
N ALA A 170 -5.84 40.62 -14.42
CA ALA A 170 -6.00 39.17 -14.34
C ALA A 170 -4.85 38.54 -13.55
N THR A 171 -5.18 37.57 -12.70
CA THR A 171 -4.22 36.71 -11.98
C THR A 171 -4.29 35.31 -12.57
N ALA A 172 -3.16 34.82 -13.09
CA ALA A 172 -3.03 33.43 -13.52
C ALA A 172 -2.10 32.68 -12.56
N GLN A 173 -2.64 31.73 -11.80
CA GLN A 173 -1.87 30.88 -10.92
C GLN A 173 -2.01 29.43 -11.38
N LYS A 174 -0.88 28.76 -11.60
CA LYS A 174 -0.85 27.32 -11.85
C LYS A 174 0.01 26.67 -10.78
N ASN A 175 -0.60 25.77 -10.02
CA ASN A 175 -0.02 25.10 -8.86
C ASN A 175 0.26 26.01 -7.65
N ILE A 176 0.66 25.39 -6.54
CA ILE A 176 0.95 26.06 -5.29
C ILE A 176 2.34 26.71 -5.37
N THR A 177 2.42 28.03 -5.18
CA THR A 177 3.67 28.82 -5.25
C THR A 177 4.26 29.13 -3.88
N THR A 178 3.53 28.83 -2.79
CA THR A 178 3.94 29.08 -1.40
C THR A 178 4.61 27.88 -0.73
N VAL A 179 4.74 26.75 -1.46
CA VAL A 179 5.45 25.54 -1.01
C VAL A 179 6.52 25.20 -2.04
N ALA A 180 7.71 24.94 -1.57
CA ALA A 180 8.88 24.61 -2.37
C ALA A 180 9.61 23.40 -1.79
N ARG A 181 10.43 22.73 -2.61
CA ARG A 181 11.34 21.69 -2.17
C ARG A 181 12.77 22.08 -2.47
N ILE A 182 13.69 21.60 -1.64
CA ILE A 182 15.13 21.66 -1.90
C ILE A 182 15.65 20.22 -1.81
N PRO A 183 15.88 19.56 -2.95
CA PRO A 183 16.53 18.23 -2.96
C PRO A 183 17.91 18.34 -2.34
N ASN A 184 18.24 17.43 -1.44
CA ASN A 184 19.50 17.45 -0.66
C ASN A 184 19.77 18.79 0.04
N GLY A 185 18.70 19.51 0.40
CA GLY A 185 18.78 20.87 0.93
C GLY A 185 19.14 20.97 2.41
N ALA A 186 19.26 19.85 3.12
CA ALA A 186 19.77 19.84 4.48
C ALA A 186 20.89 18.80 4.63
N ILE A 187 21.76 19.05 5.59
CA ILE A 187 22.81 18.11 6.01
C ILE A 187 22.53 17.68 7.44
N ILE A 188 22.65 16.41 7.70
CA ILE A 188 22.48 15.83 9.03
C ILE A 188 23.72 16.13 9.86
N GLU A 189 23.55 16.80 11.00
CA GLU A 189 24.60 17.14 11.94
C GLU A 189 24.70 16.12 13.10
N ARG A 190 23.57 15.50 13.43
CA ARG A 190 23.47 14.56 14.54
C ARG A 190 22.57 13.37 14.19
N GLU A 191 23.01 12.18 14.51
CA GLU A 191 22.17 10.98 14.42
C GLU A 191 21.23 10.87 15.62
N VAL A 192 20.08 10.21 15.42
CA VAL A 192 19.23 9.78 16.53
C VAL A 192 19.94 8.59 17.20
N PRO A 193 20.19 8.62 18.50
CA PRO A 193 20.87 7.55 19.18
C PRO A 193 19.97 6.29 19.22
N PHE A 194 20.09 5.45 18.23
CA PHE A 194 19.40 4.18 18.15
C PHE A 194 20.42 3.04 18.11
N GLN A 195 20.47 2.27 19.19
CA GLN A 195 21.42 1.15 19.32
C GLN A 195 20.86 -0.10 18.62
N PHE A 196 20.77 -0.05 17.29
CA PHE A 196 20.20 -1.10 16.47
C PHE A 196 20.80 -2.49 16.77
N ASN A 197 22.10 -2.57 16.92
CA ASN A 197 22.81 -3.83 17.13
C ASN A 197 22.81 -4.36 18.59
N LYS A 198 22.31 -3.58 19.55
CA LYS A 198 22.31 -3.99 20.97
C LYS A 198 20.92 -4.41 21.49
N GLN A 199 19.97 -4.62 20.61
CA GLN A 199 18.65 -5.07 20.99
C GLN A 199 18.64 -6.58 21.26
N GLU A 200 17.98 -7.00 22.34
CA GLU A 200 17.73 -8.41 22.65
C GLU A 200 16.48 -8.95 21.95
N GLY A 201 15.61 -8.06 21.51
CA GLY A 201 14.37 -8.37 20.81
C GLY A 201 13.92 -7.24 19.90
N MET A 202 13.05 -7.54 19.00
CA MET A 202 12.41 -6.57 18.10
C MET A 202 10.91 -6.82 18.01
N THR A 203 10.17 -5.79 17.69
CA THR A 203 8.74 -5.88 17.40
C THR A 203 8.53 -5.65 15.91
N ILE A 204 7.74 -6.52 15.31
CA ILE A 204 7.33 -6.43 13.91
C ILE A 204 5.85 -6.06 13.91
N ASN A 205 5.51 -4.93 13.31
CA ASN A 205 4.14 -4.44 13.21
C ASN A 205 3.64 -4.66 11.78
N LEU A 206 2.60 -5.47 11.62
CA LEU A 206 1.96 -5.70 10.33
C LEU A 206 1.20 -4.43 9.91
N SER A 207 1.35 -4.05 8.66
CA SER A 207 0.65 -2.93 8.06
C SER A 207 -0.72 -3.37 7.55
N GLY A 208 -1.71 -2.48 7.61
CA GLY A 208 -3.06 -2.76 7.14
C GLY A 208 -4.01 -3.24 8.24
N THR A 209 -5.02 -4.02 7.87
CA THR A 209 -6.04 -4.51 8.81
C THR A 209 -5.46 -5.65 9.65
N PRO A 210 -5.55 -5.59 11.00
CA PRO A 210 -5.09 -6.68 11.85
C PRO A 210 -5.77 -8.01 11.50
N ASP A 211 -4.97 -9.06 11.32
CA ASP A 211 -5.44 -10.41 11.02
C ASP A 211 -4.60 -11.47 11.73
N PHE A 212 -5.26 -12.31 12.52
CA PHE A 212 -4.60 -13.36 13.29
C PHE A 212 -4.02 -14.47 12.40
N GLY A 213 -4.66 -14.77 11.26
CA GLY A 213 -4.19 -15.76 10.30
C GLY A 213 -2.86 -15.34 9.69
N THR A 214 -2.79 -14.10 9.20
CA THR A 214 -1.56 -13.49 8.67
C THR A 214 -0.46 -13.40 9.72
N ALA A 215 -0.78 -12.97 10.95
CA ALA A 215 0.21 -12.90 12.03
C ALA A 215 0.81 -14.28 12.35
N MET A 216 -0.01 -15.32 12.43
CA MET A 216 0.46 -16.69 12.66
C MET A 216 1.27 -17.25 11.49
N GLN A 217 0.93 -16.93 10.25
CA GLN A 217 1.73 -17.30 9.07
C GLN A 217 3.12 -16.64 9.12
N VAL A 218 3.19 -15.35 9.45
CA VAL A 218 4.46 -14.63 9.60
C VAL A 218 5.31 -15.28 10.69
N VAL A 219 4.74 -15.56 11.87
CA VAL A 219 5.42 -16.26 12.97
C VAL A 219 5.95 -17.62 12.51
N GLY A 220 5.12 -18.41 11.82
CA GLY A 220 5.52 -19.73 11.31
C GLY A 220 6.68 -19.64 10.30
N ARG A 221 6.65 -18.66 9.39
CA ARG A 221 7.73 -18.45 8.41
C ARG A 221 9.03 -17.99 9.07
N ILE A 222 8.95 -17.06 10.02
CA ILE A 222 10.13 -16.59 10.77
C ILE A 222 10.76 -17.77 11.55
N ASN A 223 9.95 -18.50 12.34
CA ASN A 223 10.44 -19.61 13.15
C ASN A 223 11.02 -20.74 12.27
N GLY A 224 10.37 -21.03 11.14
CA GLY A 224 10.87 -22.01 10.18
C GLY A 224 12.20 -21.61 9.54
N SER A 225 12.36 -20.34 9.14
CA SER A 225 13.61 -19.84 8.53
C SER A 225 14.77 -19.76 9.54
N MET A 226 14.46 -19.50 10.82
CA MET A 226 15.47 -19.36 11.89
C MET A 226 15.79 -20.70 12.57
N GLY A 227 14.99 -21.75 12.36
CA GLY A 227 15.18 -23.07 12.98
C GLY A 227 14.90 -23.11 14.47
N GLY A 228 13.98 -22.25 14.98
CA GLY A 228 13.63 -22.19 16.40
C GLY A 228 12.43 -21.27 16.68
N GLN A 229 11.95 -21.24 17.91
CA GLN A 229 10.82 -20.44 18.36
C GLN A 229 11.28 -19.02 18.76
N TYR A 230 11.64 -18.20 17.80
CA TYR A 230 12.15 -16.85 18.04
C TYR A 230 11.07 -15.77 17.91
N ALA A 231 10.00 -16.03 17.15
CA ALA A 231 8.89 -15.11 16.95
C ALA A 231 7.62 -15.61 17.63
N LYS A 232 6.83 -14.68 18.22
CA LYS A 232 5.54 -14.92 18.85
C LYS A 232 4.58 -13.79 18.49
N ALA A 233 3.36 -14.12 18.05
CA ALA A 233 2.31 -13.12 17.85
C ALA A 233 1.79 -12.66 19.23
N MET A 234 1.70 -11.35 19.42
CA MET A 234 1.10 -10.74 20.59
C MET A 234 -0.39 -10.44 20.34
N ASP A 235 -0.69 -10.05 19.12
CA ASP A 235 -2.05 -9.80 18.61
C ASP A 235 -2.07 -9.98 17.06
N GLY A 236 -3.16 -9.62 16.41
CA GLY A 236 -3.33 -9.73 14.95
C GLY A 236 -2.46 -8.79 14.10
N ALA A 237 -1.74 -7.85 14.73
CA ALA A 237 -0.89 -6.88 14.04
C ALA A 237 0.54 -6.84 14.56
N THR A 238 0.78 -7.34 15.79
CA THR A 238 2.05 -7.18 16.51
C THR A 238 2.70 -8.54 16.74
N ILE A 239 3.93 -8.69 16.29
CA ILE A 239 4.75 -9.87 16.47
C ILE A 239 6.01 -9.46 17.26
N GLN A 240 6.25 -10.12 18.36
CA GLN A 240 7.47 -9.97 19.12
C GLN A 240 8.47 -11.05 18.71
N MET A 241 9.70 -10.64 18.45
CA MET A 241 10.80 -11.54 18.07
C MET A 241 11.98 -11.36 19.01
N THR A 242 12.51 -12.47 19.52
CA THR A 242 13.81 -12.51 20.23
C THR A 242 14.92 -12.72 19.19
N ILE A 243 16.00 -11.98 19.31
CA ILE A 243 17.11 -12.07 18.35
C ILE A 243 17.90 -13.35 18.61
N PRO A 244 18.05 -14.23 17.61
CA PRO A 244 18.85 -15.44 17.75
C PRO A 244 20.30 -15.13 18.13
N PRO A 245 20.97 -15.93 18.98
CA PRO A 245 22.34 -15.67 19.43
C PRO A 245 23.35 -15.42 18.30
N LYS A 246 23.18 -16.10 17.16
CA LYS A 246 24.05 -15.94 15.98
C LYS A 246 23.99 -14.55 15.33
N PHE A 247 22.95 -13.76 15.62
CA PHE A 247 22.76 -12.41 15.08
C PHE A 247 22.92 -11.31 16.14
N GLN A 248 23.25 -11.65 17.38
CA GLN A 248 23.57 -10.67 18.41
C GLN A 248 24.74 -9.80 17.96
N ASN A 249 24.64 -8.49 18.17
CA ASN A 249 25.57 -7.46 17.69
C ASN A 249 25.73 -7.33 16.16
N ASN A 250 24.97 -8.11 15.36
CA ASN A 250 24.95 -8.00 13.90
C ASN A 250 23.54 -8.30 13.36
N ILE A 251 22.62 -7.36 13.55
CA ILE A 251 21.19 -7.53 13.22
C ILE A 251 20.91 -7.34 11.71
N VAL A 252 21.76 -6.63 10.98
CA VAL A 252 21.52 -6.32 9.56
C VAL A 252 21.28 -7.57 8.69
N PRO A 253 22.08 -8.65 8.77
CA PRO A 253 21.81 -9.88 8.03
C PRO A 253 20.49 -10.56 8.45
N LEU A 254 20.11 -10.48 9.72
CA LEU A 254 18.82 -10.97 10.20
C LEU A 254 17.68 -10.19 9.53
N MET A 255 17.73 -8.84 9.56
CA MET A 255 16.73 -7.99 8.94
C MET A 255 16.59 -8.28 7.45
N ALA A 256 17.70 -8.37 6.72
CA ALA A 256 17.70 -8.68 5.30
C ALA A 256 17.05 -10.05 5.00
N SER A 257 17.27 -11.06 5.86
CA SER A 257 16.62 -12.37 5.72
C SER A 257 15.13 -12.32 6.03
N LEU A 258 14.70 -11.54 7.05
CA LEU A 258 13.30 -11.38 7.41
C LEU A 258 12.53 -10.59 6.35
N GLU A 259 13.07 -9.50 5.86
CA GLU A 259 12.44 -8.66 4.84
C GLU A 259 12.07 -9.42 3.57
N ASN A 260 12.86 -10.42 3.20
CA ASN A 260 12.67 -11.23 1.99
C ASN A 260 11.85 -12.51 2.22
N LEU A 261 11.25 -12.71 3.39
CA LEU A 261 10.35 -13.83 3.63
C LEU A 261 9.05 -13.66 2.83
N ASP A 262 8.71 -14.69 2.08
CA ASP A 262 7.47 -14.76 1.32
C ASP A 262 6.29 -15.14 2.24
N ILE A 263 5.30 -14.28 2.30
CA ILE A 263 4.08 -14.42 3.08
C ILE A 263 2.88 -14.40 2.13
N SER A 264 1.87 -15.21 2.42
CA SER A 264 0.58 -15.16 1.73
C SER A 264 -0.45 -14.54 2.68
N PRO A 265 -0.56 -13.20 2.74
CA PRO A 265 -1.46 -12.55 3.69
C PRO A 265 -2.91 -12.94 3.40
N ASP A 266 -3.67 -13.22 4.44
CA ASP A 266 -5.10 -13.37 4.32
C ASP A 266 -5.73 -11.99 4.24
N SER A 267 -6.52 -11.76 3.20
CA SER A 267 -7.23 -10.49 3.00
C SER A 267 -8.72 -10.70 3.19
N ARG A 268 -9.35 -9.87 4.00
CA ARG A 268 -10.80 -9.84 4.10
C ARG A 268 -11.39 -9.54 2.73
N ALA A 269 -12.44 -10.28 2.39
CA ALA A 269 -13.19 -9.99 1.18
C ALA A 269 -13.76 -8.56 1.26
N ARG A 270 -13.42 -7.73 0.27
CA ARG A 270 -13.85 -6.33 0.18
C ARG A 270 -14.35 -6.01 -1.21
N VAL A 271 -15.40 -5.21 -1.26
CA VAL A 271 -15.96 -4.63 -2.48
C VAL A 271 -15.94 -3.11 -2.31
N VAL A 272 -15.26 -2.43 -3.22
CA VAL A 272 -15.22 -0.96 -3.24
C VAL A 272 -15.97 -0.48 -4.48
N VAL A 273 -16.91 0.44 -4.29
CA VAL A 273 -17.72 1.01 -5.38
C VAL A 273 -17.59 2.51 -5.36
N ASP A 274 -17.12 3.09 -6.45
CA ASP A 274 -17.13 4.53 -6.67
C ASP A 274 -18.48 4.95 -7.30
N GLU A 275 -19.30 5.68 -6.53
CA GLU A 275 -20.62 6.11 -6.97
C GLU A 275 -20.55 7.10 -8.14
N LYS A 276 -19.48 7.90 -8.22
CA LYS A 276 -19.34 8.95 -9.22
C LYS A 276 -18.93 8.41 -10.59
N THR A 277 -18.01 7.44 -10.61
CA THR A 277 -17.49 6.85 -11.86
C THR A 277 -18.18 5.52 -12.22
N GLY A 278 -18.86 4.88 -11.28
CA GLY A 278 -19.44 3.56 -11.44
C GLY A 278 -18.42 2.43 -11.40
N THR A 279 -17.18 2.72 -11.00
CA THR A 279 -16.13 1.70 -10.94
C THR A 279 -16.35 0.77 -9.74
N VAL A 280 -16.35 -0.54 -9.99
CA VAL A 280 -16.46 -1.58 -8.96
C VAL A 280 -15.15 -2.34 -8.87
N VAL A 281 -14.53 -2.33 -7.70
CA VAL A 281 -13.30 -3.10 -7.41
C VAL A 281 -13.64 -4.27 -6.50
N LEU A 282 -13.34 -5.47 -6.94
CA LEU A 282 -13.67 -6.71 -6.26
C LEU A 282 -12.40 -7.38 -5.73
N GLY A 283 -12.39 -7.75 -4.45
CA GLY A 283 -11.37 -8.63 -3.89
C GLY A 283 -11.56 -10.08 -4.34
N GLY A 284 -10.47 -10.83 -4.54
CA GLY A 284 -10.51 -12.20 -5.05
C GLY A 284 -11.25 -13.23 -4.17
N ASN A 285 -11.48 -12.90 -2.88
CA ASN A 285 -12.12 -13.80 -1.90
C ASN A 285 -13.61 -13.48 -1.68
N VAL A 286 -14.22 -12.62 -2.50
CA VAL A 286 -15.64 -12.26 -2.36
C VAL A 286 -16.53 -13.42 -2.81
N ARG A 287 -17.39 -13.89 -1.91
CA ARG A 287 -18.35 -14.98 -2.16
C ARG A 287 -19.78 -14.52 -1.96
N LEU A 288 -20.67 -15.05 -2.77
CA LEU A 288 -22.11 -14.89 -2.66
C LEU A 288 -22.74 -16.22 -2.22
N THR A 289 -23.68 -16.16 -1.27
CA THR A 289 -24.56 -17.30 -0.98
C THR A 289 -25.86 -17.22 -1.78
N LYS A 290 -26.62 -18.33 -1.79
CA LYS A 290 -27.92 -18.41 -2.48
C LYS A 290 -28.83 -17.28 -2.09
N VAL A 291 -29.24 -16.47 -3.04
CA VAL A 291 -30.16 -15.34 -2.81
C VAL A 291 -30.95 -15.02 -4.07
N ALA A 292 -32.17 -14.58 -3.87
CA ALA A 292 -33.01 -13.98 -4.92
C ALA A 292 -33.18 -12.50 -4.62
N VAL A 293 -32.86 -11.65 -5.58
CA VAL A 293 -33.02 -10.19 -5.48
C VAL A 293 -33.90 -9.71 -6.62
N ALA A 294 -34.91 -8.91 -6.30
CA ALA A 294 -35.70 -8.16 -7.26
C ALA A 294 -35.42 -6.67 -7.08
N HIS A 295 -35.01 -6.00 -8.15
CA HIS A 295 -34.78 -4.55 -8.13
C HIS A 295 -35.39 -3.92 -9.38
N GLY A 296 -36.48 -3.14 -9.22
CA GLY A 296 -37.24 -2.59 -10.34
C GLY A 296 -37.77 -3.69 -11.26
N ASN A 297 -37.36 -3.67 -12.52
CA ASN A 297 -37.72 -4.69 -13.53
C ASN A 297 -36.75 -5.88 -13.57
N LEU A 298 -35.69 -5.86 -12.73
CA LEU A 298 -34.63 -6.88 -12.68
C LEU A 298 -34.92 -7.86 -11.55
N GLN A 299 -34.97 -9.14 -11.87
CA GLN A 299 -35.07 -10.21 -10.87
C GLN A 299 -33.84 -11.13 -11.00
N ILE A 300 -33.11 -11.29 -9.93
CA ILE A 300 -31.86 -12.05 -9.86
C ILE A 300 -32.01 -13.16 -8.83
N VAL A 301 -31.70 -14.39 -9.21
CA VAL A 301 -31.70 -15.53 -8.31
C VAL A 301 -30.36 -16.26 -8.41
N VAL A 302 -29.68 -16.41 -7.29
CA VAL A 302 -28.43 -17.15 -7.14
C VAL A 302 -28.73 -18.50 -6.48
N SER A 303 -28.44 -19.61 -7.14
CA SER A 303 -28.60 -20.95 -6.57
C SER A 303 -27.38 -21.83 -6.89
N GLU A 304 -27.01 -22.70 -5.97
CA GLU A 304 -25.95 -23.69 -6.17
C GLU A 304 -26.56 -25.06 -6.42
N THR A 305 -26.20 -25.73 -7.51
CA THR A 305 -26.44 -27.18 -7.70
C THR A 305 -25.09 -27.89 -7.82
N PRO A 306 -24.81 -28.86 -6.98
CA PRO A 306 -23.61 -29.68 -7.14
C PRO A 306 -23.80 -30.62 -8.33
N ASN A 307 -22.97 -30.49 -9.36
CA ASN A 307 -22.97 -31.44 -10.46
C ASN A 307 -22.09 -32.62 -10.08
N VAL A 308 -22.71 -33.77 -9.86
CA VAL A 308 -22.00 -34.99 -9.47
C VAL A 308 -21.74 -35.82 -10.72
N SER A 309 -20.50 -35.80 -11.21
CA SER A 309 -20.07 -36.70 -12.27
C SER A 309 -19.84 -38.11 -11.66
N GLN A 310 -20.76 -39.01 -11.87
CA GLN A 310 -20.58 -40.40 -11.50
C GLN A 310 -19.87 -41.17 -12.61
N PRO A 311 -18.81 -41.94 -12.28
CA PRO A 311 -18.20 -42.87 -13.23
C PRO A 311 -19.22 -43.93 -13.65
N GLY A 312 -19.20 -44.32 -14.93
CA GLY A 312 -20.05 -45.38 -15.43
C GLY A 312 -19.81 -46.74 -14.71
N PRO A 313 -20.81 -47.64 -14.69
CA PRO A 313 -20.66 -48.95 -14.06
C PRO A 313 -19.49 -49.68 -14.70
N PHE A 314 -18.55 -50.18 -13.86
CA PHE A 314 -17.27 -50.81 -14.18
C PHE A 314 -16.04 -49.93 -14.44
N SER A 315 -16.04 -48.62 -14.11
CA SER A 315 -14.83 -47.81 -14.11
C SER A 315 -14.35 -47.57 -12.67
N SER A 316 -13.03 -47.69 -12.44
CA SER A 316 -12.37 -47.46 -11.15
C SER A 316 -12.07 -45.97 -10.90
N GLY A 317 -12.92 -45.04 -11.34
CA GLY A 317 -12.79 -43.59 -11.12
C GLY A 317 -13.42 -43.15 -9.82
N GLN A 318 -12.83 -42.12 -9.16
CA GLN A 318 -13.43 -41.47 -8.00
C GLN A 318 -14.44 -40.41 -8.44
N THR A 319 -15.55 -40.28 -7.69
CA THR A 319 -16.57 -39.24 -7.88
C THR A 319 -15.94 -37.88 -7.63
N VAL A 320 -15.91 -37.01 -8.65
CA VAL A 320 -15.44 -35.64 -8.54
C VAL A 320 -16.65 -34.72 -8.68
N THR A 321 -16.89 -33.86 -7.68
CA THR A 321 -17.87 -32.78 -7.73
C THR A 321 -17.21 -31.56 -8.32
N THR A 322 -17.57 -31.17 -9.54
CA THR A 322 -17.18 -29.91 -10.15
C THR A 322 -18.36 -28.93 -10.12
N PRO A 323 -18.22 -27.72 -9.60
CA PRO A 323 -19.25 -26.69 -9.72
C PRO A 323 -19.28 -26.16 -11.16
N GLU A 324 -20.43 -26.20 -11.79
CA GLU A 324 -20.68 -25.63 -13.12
C GLU A 324 -21.67 -24.46 -13.01
N THR A 325 -21.33 -23.31 -13.60
CA THR A 325 -22.11 -22.07 -13.51
C THR A 325 -22.79 -21.76 -14.83
N ASN A 326 -24.11 -21.59 -14.83
CA ASN A 326 -24.88 -21.16 -16.00
C ASN A 326 -25.61 -19.84 -15.71
N LEU A 327 -25.36 -18.82 -16.54
CA LEU A 327 -25.91 -17.47 -16.46
C LEU A 327 -26.95 -17.25 -17.58
N ASN A 328 -28.16 -16.83 -17.23
CA ASN A 328 -29.17 -16.46 -18.21
C ASN A 328 -29.93 -15.19 -17.76
N VAL A 329 -29.73 -14.06 -18.46
CA VAL A 329 -30.36 -12.75 -18.17
C VAL A 329 -31.39 -12.43 -19.24
N LYS A 330 -32.63 -12.12 -18.86
CA LYS A 330 -33.68 -11.67 -19.82
C LYS A 330 -34.44 -10.47 -19.24
N GLU A 331 -34.57 -9.43 -20.08
CA GLU A 331 -35.54 -8.34 -19.92
C GLU A 331 -36.96 -8.80 -20.27
N GLN A 332 -37.92 -8.33 -19.50
CA GLN A 332 -39.37 -8.46 -19.75
C GLN A 332 -39.89 -9.84 -20.16
N ASN A 333 -40.00 -10.72 -19.22
CA ASN A 333 -41.11 -11.65 -19.00
C ASN A 333 -40.75 -12.59 -17.84
N ASN A 334 -41.37 -12.43 -16.70
CA ASN A 334 -41.47 -13.33 -15.54
C ASN A 334 -40.64 -14.65 -15.61
N ARG A 335 -39.31 -14.60 -15.68
CA ARG A 335 -38.46 -15.76 -15.53
C ARG A 335 -37.35 -15.46 -14.53
N LEU A 336 -37.41 -16.18 -13.43
CA LEU A 336 -36.38 -16.28 -12.41
C LEU A 336 -35.06 -16.77 -13.06
N LEU A 337 -34.02 -16.03 -12.87
CA LEU A 337 -32.66 -16.46 -13.19
C LEU A 337 -32.04 -17.12 -11.95
N LEU A 338 -31.84 -18.40 -12.06
CA LEU A 338 -31.04 -19.16 -11.11
C LEU A 338 -29.56 -19.05 -11.50
N MET A 339 -28.76 -18.45 -10.64
CA MET A 339 -27.30 -18.48 -10.74
C MET A 339 -26.77 -19.46 -9.70
N GLU A 340 -26.05 -20.47 -10.14
CA GLU A 340 -25.42 -21.46 -9.26
C GLU A 340 -23.97 -21.07 -9.01
N GLY A 341 -23.61 -20.87 -7.71
CA GLY A 341 -22.24 -20.62 -7.31
C GLY A 341 -21.58 -19.38 -7.91
N ALA A 342 -22.38 -18.36 -8.30
CA ALA A 342 -21.87 -17.18 -9.00
C ALA A 342 -20.86 -16.43 -8.16
N THR A 343 -19.73 -16.13 -8.76
CA THR A 343 -18.80 -15.14 -8.22
C THR A 343 -19.44 -13.75 -8.30
N LEU A 344 -19.06 -12.84 -7.42
CA LEU A 344 -19.57 -11.46 -7.50
C LEU A 344 -19.22 -10.81 -8.85
N GLN A 345 -18.11 -11.21 -9.48
CA GLN A 345 -17.70 -10.75 -10.80
C GLN A 345 -18.76 -11.10 -11.85
N GLU A 346 -19.22 -12.35 -11.89
CA GLU A 346 -20.25 -12.79 -12.83
C GLU A 346 -21.59 -12.04 -12.62
N LEU A 347 -21.93 -11.75 -11.34
CA LEU A 347 -23.12 -10.94 -11.03
C LEU A 347 -22.97 -9.52 -11.60
N VAL A 348 -21.83 -8.86 -11.38
CA VAL A 348 -21.57 -7.50 -11.88
C VAL A 348 -21.54 -7.48 -13.40
N ASP A 349 -20.90 -8.46 -14.04
CA ASP A 349 -20.86 -8.58 -15.49
C ASP A 349 -22.27 -8.84 -16.08
N GLY A 350 -23.04 -9.66 -15.42
CA GLY A 350 -24.46 -9.90 -15.74
C GLY A 350 -25.31 -8.63 -15.65
N LEU A 351 -25.18 -7.86 -14.57
CA LEU A 351 -25.89 -6.60 -14.38
C LEU A 351 -25.46 -5.54 -15.39
N ASN A 352 -24.17 -5.45 -15.69
CA ASN A 352 -23.67 -4.54 -16.72
C ASN A 352 -24.18 -4.91 -18.11
N SER A 353 -24.31 -6.21 -18.43
CA SER A 353 -24.83 -6.68 -19.72
C SER A 353 -26.31 -6.32 -19.96
N VAL A 354 -27.07 -6.19 -18.85
CA VAL A 354 -28.48 -5.75 -18.88
C VAL A 354 -28.63 -4.22 -18.84
N GLY A 355 -27.51 -3.49 -18.71
CA GLY A 355 -27.53 -2.03 -18.69
C GLY A 355 -27.91 -1.42 -17.33
N ALA A 356 -27.68 -2.14 -16.22
CA ALA A 356 -27.87 -1.62 -14.88
C ALA A 356 -27.02 -0.37 -14.65
N THR A 357 -27.59 0.66 -14.02
CA THR A 357 -26.83 1.87 -13.71
C THR A 357 -25.90 1.63 -12.49
N PRO A 358 -24.83 2.43 -12.32
CA PRO A 358 -23.99 2.34 -11.12
C PRO A 358 -24.75 2.43 -9.81
N ARG A 359 -25.82 3.23 -9.76
CA ARG A 359 -26.70 3.35 -8.58
C ARG A 359 -27.49 2.09 -8.31
N ASP A 360 -27.96 1.42 -9.35
CA ASP A 360 -28.68 0.15 -9.22
C ASP A 360 -27.73 -0.93 -8.68
N LEU A 361 -26.48 -0.99 -9.20
CA LEU A 361 -25.43 -1.89 -8.69
C LEU A 361 -25.18 -1.67 -7.19
N ILE A 362 -25.00 -0.42 -6.76
CA ILE A 362 -24.80 -0.08 -5.35
C ILE A 362 -25.99 -0.52 -4.50
N SER A 363 -27.21 -0.24 -4.97
CA SER A 363 -28.45 -0.61 -4.28
C SER A 363 -28.57 -2.12 -4.12
N ILE A 364 -28.30 -2.87 -5.18
CA ILE A 364 -28.33 -4.34 -5.19
C ILE A 364 -27.26 -4.89 -4.23
N LEU A 365 -26.01 -4.41 -4.32
CA LEU A 365 -24.92 -4.85 -3.44
C LEU A 365 -25.18 -4.55 -1.96
N ARG A 366 -25.77 -3.40 -1.64
CA ARG A 366 -26.21 -3.05 -0.27
C ARG A 366 -27.30 -4.00 0.21
N THR A 367 -28.27 -4.30 -0.64
CA THR A 367 -29.35 -5.23 -0.31
C THR A 367 -28.81 -6.64 -0.06
N LEU A 368 -27.90 -7.12 -0.91
CA LEU A 368 -27.19 -8.40 -0.75
C LEU A 368 -26.38 -8.46 0.55
N LYS A 369 -25.71 -7.36 0.91
CA LYS A 369 -24.96 -7.26 2.18
C LYS A 369 -25.92 -7.29 3.37
N THR A 370 -27.02 -6.54 3.32
CA THR A 370 -28.03 -6.50 4.39
C THR A 370 -28.74 -7.84 4.54
N ALA A 371 -29.00 -8.55 3.44
CA ALA A 371 -29.56 -9.90 3.44
C ALA A 371 -28.58 -10.98 3.95
N GLY A 372 -27.29 -10.63 4.21
CA GLY A 372 -26.28 -11.56 4.65
C GLY A 372 -25.73 -12.49 3.55
N SER A 373 -26.13 -12.25 2.29
CA SER A 373 -25.73 -13.09 1.16
C SER A 373 -24.38 -12.68 0.54
N LEU A 374 -23.92 -11.45 0.77
CA LEU A 374 -22.62 -10.97 0.38
C LEU A 374 -21.65 -11.07 1.56
N HIS A 375 -20.73 -12.03 1.48
CA HIS A 375 -19.68 -12.22 2.47
C HIS A 375 -18.45 -11.38 2.13
N ALA A 376 -18.61 -10.06 2.16
CA ALA A 376 -17.54 -9.08 1.94
C ALA A 376 -17.89 -7.78 2.66
N ASP A 377 -16.87 -6.96 2.94
CA ASP A 377 -17.07 -5.59 3.39
C ASP A 377 -17.35 -4.71 2.16
N LEU A 378 -18.47 -3.98 2.20
CA LEU A 378 -18.87 -3.07 1.12
C LEU A 378 -18.53 -1.63 1.52
N GLU A 379 -17.67 -1.00 0.73
CA GLU A 379 -17.24 0.39 0.87
C GLU A 379 -17.69 1.18 -0.36
N VAL A 380 -18.36 2.31 -0.17
CA VAL A 380 -18.81 3.20 -1.24
C VAL A 380 -18.08 4.52 -1.09
N ILE A 381 -17.40 4.97 -2.16
CA ILE A 381 -16.58 6.19 -2.22
C ILE A 381 -17.10 7.17 -3.29
#